data_5f4cd1beab8e362435e0475a973927ed
#
_entry.id   5f4cd1beab8e362435e0475a973927ed
#
_cell.length_a   1.000
_cell.length_b   1.000
_cell.length_c   1.000
_cell.angle_alpha   90.00
_cell.angle_beta   90.00
_cell.angle_gamma   90.00
#
_symmetry.space_group_name_H-M   'P 1'
#
loop_
_entity.id
_entity.type
_entity.pdbx_description
1 polymer ?
#
loop_
_entity_poly.entity_id
_entity_poly.type
_entity_poly.pdbx_seq_one_letter_code
_entity_poly.pdbx_strand_id
1 'polypeptide(L)'
;MKVDTQKPMVITLKEDTKTLDEVVVVGYQEIRKKDLTGSVAKASMAELLSTPTASFGETLGGRIAGVNVSSGEGMPGGQMNIVIRGNNSLTQDNSPLYVIDGFPVEDPSIAAAINQNDIESLDFLKDASATAIYGARGANGVVMITTKKGTIGQPKIKYDGSFGIQHITKTIPMMDAYEFVKLQAERSPKDMETTYFMNYDGKKWGLEDYRNIPQYNWQDEIFRSAWMQSHNVSLTGGSEGVRYNASLSYYDQ
;
A
#
# COMPACT_ATOMS: atom_id res chain seq x y z
N MET A 1 28.68 -53.61 11.25
CA MET A 1 29.60 -53.04 10.27
C MET A 1 30.77 -52.44 11.06
N LYS A 2 31.98 -53.06 11.00
CA LYS A 2 33.15 -52.52 11.69
C LYS A 2 33.74 -51.40 10.82
N VAL A 3 33.83 -50.20 11.35
CA VAL A 3 34.44 -49.07 10.66
C VAL A 3 35.96 -49.21 10.77
N ASP A 4 36.64 -49.30 9.66
CA ASP A 4 38.11 -49.35 9.56
C ASP A 4 38.63 -47.91 9.69
N THR A 5 39.26 -47.60 10.82
CA THR A 5 39.72 -46.26 11.19
C THR A 5 41.02 -45.82 10.53
N GLN A 6 41.59 -46.63 9.62
CA GLN A 6 42.89 -46.32 8.98
C GLN A 6 42.79 -45.80 7.54
N LYS A 7 41.59 -45.63 6.97
CA LYS A 7 41.42 -45.00 5.64
C LYS A 7 40.70 -43.67 5.76
N PRO A 8 41.17 -42.60 5.11
CA PRO A 8 40.44 -41.36 5.08
C PRO A 8 39.12 -41.57 4.38
N MET A 9 38.02 -41.35 5.10
CA MET A 9 36.67 -41.42 4.54
C MET A 9 36.39 -40.13 3.75
N VAL A 10 36.37 -40.26 2.42
CA VAL A 10 35.98 -39.16 1.52
C VAL A 10 34.44 -39.17 1.43
N ILE A 11 33.79 -38.26 2.12
CA ILE A 11 32.35 -38.04 1.97
C ILE A 11 32.16 -37.03 0.87
N THR A 12 31.72 -37.49 -0.32
CA THR A 12 31.32 -36.62 -1.41
C THR A 12 29.85 -36.21 -1.17
N LEU A 13 29.62 -34.99 -0.69
CA LEU A 13 28.29 -34.41 -0.64
C LEU A 13 27.85 -34.09 -2.08
N LYS A 14 26.79 -34.72 -2.54
CA LYS A 14 26.09 -34.23 -3.75
C LYS A 14 25.27 -33.03 -3.35
N GLU A 15 25.51 -31.91 -4.01
CA GLU A 15 24.62 -30.78 -3.93
C GLU A 15 23.24 -31.22 -4.44
N ASP A 16 22.24 -31.26 -3.54
CA ASP A 16 20.84 -31.37 -3.91
C ASP A 16 20.34 -29.98 -4.32
N THR A 17 20.71 -29.56 -5.51
CA THR A 17 20.19 -28.32 -6.12
C THR A 17 18.76 -28.57 -6.61
N LYS A 18 17.83 -28.81 -5.70
CA LYS A 18 16.42 -28.55 -5.97
C LYS A 18 16.23 -27.05 -6.00
N THR A 19 16.55 -26.43 -7.10
CA THR A 19 16.03 -25.10 -7.43
C THR A 19 14.51 -25.23 -7.51
N LEU A 20 13.82 -24.71 -6.51
CA LEU A 20 12.38 -24.49 -6.62
C LEU A 20 12.20 -23.50 -7.77
N ASP A 21 11.75 -23.99 -8.93
CA ASP A 21 11.39 -23.12 -10.04
C ASP A 21 10.28 -22.18 -9.55
N GLU A 22 10.59 -20.91 -9.40
CA GLU A 22 9.61 -19.90 -9.02
C GLU A 22 8.62 -19.75 -10.17
N VAL A 23 7.36 -20.05 -9.91
CA VAL A 23 6.27 -20.00 -10.87
C VAL A 23 5.52 -18.70 -10.69
N VAL A 24 5.24 -18.02 -11.79
CA VAL A 24 4.41 -16.81 -11.82
C VAL A 24 3.17 -17.12 -12.65
N VAL A 25 2.01 -16.79 -12.12
CA VAL A 25 0.76 -16.90 -12.88
C VAL A 25 0.69 -15.74 -13.85
N VAL A 26 0.68 -16.02 -15.15
CA VAL A 26 0.56 -14.99 -16.19
C VAL A 26 -0.66 -15.31 -17.04
N GLY A 27 -1.69 -14.49 -16.94
CA GLY A 27 -2.96 -14.75 -17.60
C GLY A 27 -3.66 -15.99 -17.05
N TYR A 28 -3.94 -16.93 -17.93
CA TYR A 28 -4.60 -18.20 -17.61
C TYR A 28 -3.63 -19.37 -17.46
N GLN A 29 -2.32 -19.11 -17.44
CA GLN A 29 -1.29 -20.14 -17.38
C GLN A 29 -0.28 -19.85 -16.27
N GLU A 30 0.17 -20.91 -15.60
CA GLU A 30 1.32 -20.88 -14.72
C GLU A 30 2.58 -20.98 -15.58
N ILE A 31 3.38 -19.92 -15.65
CA ILE A 31 4.63 -19.86 -16.41
C ILE A 31 5.80 -19.78 -15.43
N ARG A 32 6.86 -20.52 -15.70
CA ARG A 32 8.07 -20.40 -14.87
C ARG A 32 8.69 -19.03 -15.07
N LYS A 33 9.11 -18.40 -13.99
CA LYS A 33 9.72 -17.04 -14.03
C LYS A 33 10.87 -16.95 -15.04
N LYS A 34 11.64 -18.00 -15.20
CA LYS A 34 12.74 -18.09 -16.18
C LYS A 34 12.28 -18.05 -17.64
N ASP A 35 11.03 -18.42 -17.90
CA ASP A 35 10.45 -18.49 -19.25
C ASP A 35 9.73 -17.17 -19.61
N LEU A 36 9.61 -16.24 -18.63
CA LEU A 36 9.09 -14.88 -18.83
C LEU A 36 10.20 -14.00 -19.39
N THR A 37 10.03 -13.52 -20.61
CA THR A 37 10.97 -12.61 -21.26
C THR A 37 10.83 -11.16 -20.78
N GLY A 38 9.81 -10.85 -19.97
CA GLY A 38 9.51 -9.53 -19.46
C GLY A 38 10.00 -9.26 -18.03
N SER A 39 10.15 -7.98 -17.67
CA SER A 39 10.48 -7.57 -16.30
C SER A 39 9.28 -7.71 -15.37
N VAL A 40 9.33 -8.71 -14.52
CA VAL A 40 8.36 -8.95 -13.44
C VAL A 40 9.03 -8.62 -12.10
N ALA A 41 8.42 -7.75 -11.32
CA ALA A 41 8.84 -7.51 -9.94
C ALA A 41 7.84 -8.13 -8.98
N LYS A 42 8.34 -8.88 -8.02
CA LYS A 42 7.56 -9.52 -6.96
C LYS A 42 7.72 -8.74 -5.67
N ALA A 43 6.62 -8.44 -5.01
CA ALA A 43 6.65 -7.87 -3.67
C ALA A 43 7.02 -8.94 -2.64
N SER A 44 7.86 -8.58 -1.68
CA SER A 44 8.15 -9.44 -0.54
C SER A 44 6.97 -9.44 0.43
N MET A 45 6.20 -10.52 0.48
CA MET A 45 5.06 -10.63 1.40
C MET A 45 5.48 -10.53 2.86
N ALA A 46 6.68 -10.99 3.22
CA ALA A 46 7.21 -10.86 4.58
C ALA A 46 7.39 -9.39 4.98
N GLU A 47 7.85 -8.56 4.06
CA GLU A 47 8.00 -7.12 4.29
C GLU A 47 6.64 -6.40 4.31
N LEU A 48 5.72 -6.78 3.45
CA LEU A 48 4.36 -6.21 3.42
C LEU A 48 3.62 -6.49 4.72
N LEU A 49 3.66 -7.72 5.20
CA LEU A 49 2.99 -8.13 6.44
C LEU A 49 3.66 -7.58 7.71
N SER A 50 4.88 -7.04 7.62
CA SER A 50 5.57 -6.43 8.77
C SER A 50 4.93 -5.13 9.26
N THR A 51 4.15 -4.48 8.42
CA THR A 51 3.49 -3.21 8.72
C THR A 51 1.97 -3.40 8.67
N PRO A 52 1.26 -3.33 9.80
CA PRO A 52 -0.19 -3.41 9.81
C PRO A 52 -0.77 -2.12 9.21
N THR A 53 -1.41 -2.24 8.08
CA THR A 53 -2.07 -1.14 7.36
C THR A 53 -3.46 -1.56 6.93
N ALA A 54 -4.32 -0.59 6.65
CA ALA A 54 -5.68 -0.85 6.18
C ALA A 54 -5.68 -1.51 4.79
N SER A 55 -4.69 -1.20 3.94
CA SER A 55 -4.62 -1.68 2.56
C SER A 55 -3.20 -2.07 2.19
N PHE A 56 -3.05 -3.10 1.35
CA PHE A 56 -1.74 -3.52 0.84
C PHE A 56 -1.03 -2.41 0.05
N GLY A 57 -1.80 -1.50 -0.55
CA GLY A 57 -1.26 -0.36 -1.29
C GLY A 57 -0.36 0.53 -0.44
N GLU A 58 -0.75 0.79 0.82
CA GLU A 58 0.04 1.63 1.73
C GLU A 58 1.44 1.06 2.00
N THR A 59 1.54 -0.25 2.06
CA THR A 59 2.83 -0.93 2.33
C THR A 59 3.73 -1.02 1.12
N LEU A 60 3.21 -0.81 -0.09
CA LEU A 60 3.98 -0.89 -1.35
C LEU A 60 4.87 0.33 -1.61
N GLY A 61 4.56 1.47 -0.99
CA GLY A 61 5.26 2.73 -1.24
C GLY A 61 6.78 2.61 -1.09
N GLY A 62 7.52 2.91 -2.17
CA GLY A 62 8.99 2.89 -2.18
C GLY A 62 9.67 1.51 -2.15
N ARG A 63 8.90 0.41 -2.09
CA ARG A 63 9.46 -0.96 -1.97
C ARG A 63 9.66 -1.67 -3.30
N ILE A 64 9.01 -1.20 -4.36
CA ILE A 64 9.09 -1.85 -5.67
C ILE A 64 9.64 -0.88 -6.70
N ALA A 65 10.77 -1.22 -7.30
CA ALA A 65 11.40 -0.39 -8.32
C ALA A 65 10.46 -0.16 -9.51
N GLY A 66 10.27 1.09 -9.92
CA GLY A 66 9.41 1.47 -11.04
C GLY A 66 7.90 1.40 -10.76
N VAL A 67 7.50 1.26 -9.51
CA VAL A 67 6.12 1.39 -9.03
C VAL A 67 6.05 2.59 -8.10
N ASN A 68 5.27 3.57 -8.48
CA ASN A 68 4.97 4.73 -7.65
C ASN A 68 3.60 4.52 -7.00
N VAL A 69 3.56 4.65 -5.70
CA VAL A 69 2.32 4.55 -4.92
C VAL A 69 2.13 5.86 -4.17
N SER A 70 1.02 6.51 -4.39
CA SER A 70 0.66 7.74 -3.72
C SER A 70 -0.76 7.67 -3.15
N SER A 71 -0.93 8.20 -1.96
CA SER A 71 -2.25 8.45 -1.39
C SER A 71 -2.73 9.82 -1.86
N GLY A 72 -3.94 9.89 -2.41
CA GLY A 72 -4.51 11.16 -2.86
C GLY A 72 -4.87 12.09 -1.71
N GLU A 73 -5.40 11.56 -0.63
CA GLU A 73 -6.01 12.36 0.44
C GLU A 73 -5.42 12.08 1.83
N GLY A 74 -4.55 11.06 1.97
CA GLY A 74 -4.02 10.66 3.28
C GLY A 74 -5.07 10.10 4.25
N MET A 75 -6.27 9.80 3.75
CA MET A 75 -7.34 9.20 4.54
C MET A 75 -6.99 7.73 4.83
N PRO A 76 -7.11 7.28 6.06
CA PRO A 76 -6.92 5.87 6.40
C PRO A 76 -7.83 4.95 5.58
N GLY A 77 -7.29 3.89 4.99
CA GLY A 77 -8.03 2.99 4.11
C GLY A 77 -8.46 3.59 2.77
N GLY A 78 -8.01 4.82 2.45
CA GLY A 78 -8.28 5.47 1.17
C GLY A 78 -7.66 4.72 -0.01
N GLN A 79 -8.22 4.96 -1.20
CA GLN A 79 -7.67 4.38 -2.42
C GLN A 79 -6.25 4.87 -2.67
N MET A 80 -5.35 3.93 -2.95
CA MET A 80 -3.98 4.24 -3.33
C MET A 80 -3.89 4.34 -4.86
N ASN A 81 -3.30 5.42 -5.31
CA ASN A 81 -2.99 5.58 -6.72
C ASN A 81 -1.65 4.87 -7.01
N ILE A 82 -1.72 3.78 -7.75
CA ILE A 82 -0.57 2.99 -8.17
C ILE A 82 -0.28 3.32 -9.63
N VAL A 83 0.95 3.74 -9.92
CA VAL A 83 1.41 4.03 -11.27
C VAL A 83 2.68 3.24 -11.55
N ILE A 84 2.69 2.50 -12.67
CA ILE A 84 3.83 1.67 -13.09
C ILE A 84 4.57 2.39 -14.21
N ARG A 85 5.88 2.66 -14.00
CA ARG A 85 6.79 3.33 -14.96
C ARG A 85 6.38 4.74 -15.36
N GLY A 86 5.55 5.41 -14.56
CA GLY A 86 5.11 6.78 -14.81
C GLY A 86 3.81 6.88 -15.59
N ASN A 87 3.35 8.10 -15.80
CA ASN A 87 2.09 8.38 -16.49
C ASN A 87 2.26 8.21 -18.00
N ASN A 88 1.44 7.37 -18.60
CA ASN A 88 1.41 7.15 -20.06
C ASN A 88 0.42 8.09 -20.75
N SER A 89 -0.56 8.61 -20.03
CA SER A 89 -1.60 9.51 -20.55
C SER A 89 -1.66 10.78 -19.71
N LEU A 90 -1.86 11.93 -20.39
CA LEU A 90 -2.11 13.21 -19.75
C LEU A 90 -3.58 13.44 -19.44
N THR A 91 -4.48 12.73 -20.10
CA THR A 91 -5.92 12.97 -20.05
C THR A 91 -6.74 11.77 -19.59
N GLN A 92 -6.14 10.58 -19.55
CA GLN A 92 -6.81 9.34 -19.14
C GLN A 92 -6.21 8.80 -17.87
N ASP A 93 -6.92 7.86 -17.25
CA ASP A 93 -6.47 7.15 -16.08
C ASP A 93 -5.17 6.37 -16.37
N ASN A 94 -4.19 6.50 -15.48
CA ASN A 94 -2.90 5.83 -15.55
C ASN A 94 -2.81 4.62 -14.61
N SER A 95 -3.93 4.22 -14.00
CA SER A 95 -3.99 3.08 -13.10
C SER A 95 -3.66 1.77 -13.84
N PRO A 96 -2.94 0.85 -13.22
CA PRO A 96 -2.68 -0.47 -13.78
C PRO A 96 -3.94 -1.33 -13.77
N LEU A 97 -3.97 -2.36 -14.61
CA LEU A 97 -4.99 -3.38 -14.54
C LEU A 97 -4.73 -4.29 -13.34
N TYR A 98 -5.75 -4.53 -12.53
CA TYR A 98 -5.68 -5.51 -11.45
C TYR A 98 -6.19 -6.86 -11.93
N VAL A 99 -5.45 -7.91 -11.59
CA VAL A 99 -5.82 -9.30 -11.90
C VAL A 99 -5.77 -10.10 -10.61
N ILE A 100 -6.93 -10.60 -10.16
CA ILE A 100 -7.06 -11.37 -8.92
C ILE A 100 -7.30 -12.82 -9.29
N ASP A 101 -6.41 -13.71 -8.87
CA ASP A 101 -6.45 -15.14 -9.17
C ASP A 101 -6.70 -15.46 -10.66
N GLY A 102 -6.12 -14.65 -11.56
CA GLY A 102 -6.26 -14.78 -13.01
C GLY A 102 -7.46 -14.04 -13.63
N PHE A 103 -8.34 -13.43 -12.81
CA PHE A 103 -9.50 -12.70 -13.30
C PHE A 103 -9.21 -11.18 -13.31
N PRO A 104 -9.30 -10.51 -14.47
CA PRO A 104 -9.12 -9.07 -14.53
C PRO A 104 -10.29 -8.33 -13.88
N VAL A 105 -9.97 -7.35 -13.04
CA VAL A 105 -10.92 -6.52 -12.30
C VAL A 105 -10.81 -5.08 -12.78
N GLU A 106 -11.95 -4.47 -13.10
CA GLU A 106 -12.00 -3.10 -13.63
C GLU A 106 -12.00 -2.05 -12.51
N ASP A 107 -12.57 -2.39 -11.35
CA ASP A 107 -12.65 -1.49 -10.21
C ASP A 107 -11.47 -1.73 -9.24
N PRO A 108 -10.54 -0.77 -9.11
CA PRO A 108 -9.42 -0.86 -8.17
C PRO A 108 -9.83 -1.04 -6.71
N SER A 109 -11.05 -0.63 -6.34
CA SER A 109 -11.56 -0.75 -4.97
C SER A 109 -11.72 -2.20 -4.53
N ILE A 110 -12.05 -3.09 -5.48
CA ILE A 110 -12.15 -4.54 -5.21
C ILE A 110 -10.79 -5.10 -4.83
N ALA A 111 -9.74 -4.70 -5.54
CA ALA A 111 -8.38 -5.10 -5.21
C ALA A 111 -7.94 -4.53 -3.85
N ALA A 112 -8.26 -3.26 -3.59
CA ALA A 112 -7.94 -2.60 -2.32
C ALA A 112 -8.65 -3.23 -1.10
N ALA A 113 -9.82 -3.84 -1.30
CA ALA A 113 -10.58 -4.50 -0.24
C ALA A 113 -9.99 -5.86 0.19
N ILE A 114 -9.04 -6.43 -0.56
CA ILE A 114 -8.41 -7.69 -0.19
C ILE A 114 -7.49 -7.46 1.00
N ASN A 115 -7.71 -8.24 2.06
CA ASN A 115 -6.83 -8.20 3.22
C ASN A 115 -5.42 -8.70 2.85
N GLN A 116 -4.38 -7.96 3.24
CA GLN A 116 -3.00 -8.33 2.96
C GLN A 116 -2.61 -9.72 3.51
N ASN A 117 -3.25 -10.18 4.60
CA ASN A 117 -3.03 -11.51 5.16
C ASN A 117 -3.55 -12.64 4.27
N ASP A 118 -4.48 -12.35 3.35
CA ASP A 118 -5.05 -13.33 2.42
C ASP A 118 -4.28 -13.40 1.09
N ILE A 119 -3.31 -12.49 0.89
CA ILE A 119 -2.47 -12.48 -0.30
C ILE A 119 -1.32 -13.48 -0.13
N GLU A 120 -1.12 -14.33 -1.14
CA GLU A 120 0.01 -15.23 -1.25
C GLU A 120 1.17 -14.60 -2.00
N SER A 121 0.89 -13.93 -3.14
CA SER A 121 1.88 -13.20 -3.91
C SER A 121 1.29 -11.97 -4.59
N LEU A 122 2.16 -10.99 -4.80
CA LEU A 122 1.89 -9.74 -5.50
C LEU A 122 2.97 -9.56 -6.57
N ASP A 123 2.56 -9.66 -7.83
CA ASP A 123 3.47 -9.60 -8.96
C ASP A 123 3.10 -8.42 -9.87
N PHE A 124 4.12 -7.64 -10.28
CA PHE A 124 3.97 -6.45 -11.10
C PHE A 124 4.54 -6.70 -12.48
N LEU A 125 3.67 -6.81 -13.49
CA LEU A 125 4.05 -6.92 -14.88
C LEU A 125 4.23 -5.51 -15.45
N LYS A 126 5.47 -5.18 -15.78
CA LYS A 126 5.83 -3.82 -16.19
C LYS A 126 6.06 -3.70 -17.70
N ASP A 127 6.49 -4.77 -18.35
CA ASP A 127 6.85 -4.77 -19.76
C ASP A 127 5.70 -5.18 -20.65
N ALA A 128 5.68 -4.60 -21.87
CA ALA A 128 4.66 -4.87 -22.87
C ALA A 128 4.57 -6.37 -23.23
N SER A 129 5.69 -7.10 -23.23
CA SER A 129 5.70 -8.55 -23.48
C SER A 129 4.95 -9.33 -22.42
N ALA A 130 5.07 -8.94 -21.15
CA ALA A 130 4.37 -9.58 -20.03
C ALA A 130 2.89 -9.19 -19.95
N THR A 131 2.55 -7.97 -20.40
CA THR A 131 1.17 -7.46 -20.36
C THR A 131 0.37 -7.73 -21.63
N ALA A 132 1.01 -8.20 -22.70
CA ALA A 132 0.39 -8.40 -24.03
C ALA A 132 -0.86 -9.29 -24.01
N ILE A 133 -0.93 -10.28 -23.12
CA ILE A 133 -2.09 -11.16 -22.96
C ILE A 133 -3.36 -10.43 -22.48
N TYR A 134 -3.19 -9.26 -21.84
CA TYR A 134 -4.29 -8.42 -21.36
C TYR A 134 -4.69 -7.33 -22.37
N GLY A 135 -4.00 -7.29 -23.54
CA GLY A 135 -4.25 -6.32 -24.61
C GLY A 135 -4.10 -4.87 -24.18
N ALA A 136 -4.92 -3.98 -24.72
CA ALA A 136 -4.86 -2.55 -24.43
C ALA A 136 -5.08 -2.21 -22.96
N ARG A 137 -5.83 -3.02 -22.21
CA ARG A 137 -6.06 -2.81 -20.77
C ARG A 137 -4.79 -2.97 -19.93
N GLY A 138 -3.81 -3.75 -20.42
CA GLY A 138 -2.52 -3.91 -19.78
C GLY A 138 -1.48 -2.83 -20.09
N ALA A 139 -1.83 -1.80 -20.88
CA ALA A 139 -0.88 -0.78 -21.34
C ALA A 139 -0.20 -0.01 -20.22
N ASN A 140 -0.89 0.23 -19.10
CA ASN A 140 -0.36 0.92 -17.92
C ASN A 140 0.33 -0.05 -16.93
N GLY A 141 0.56 -1.30 -17.33
CA GLY A 141 1.06 -2.36 -16.47
C GLY A 141 -0.07 -3.18 -15.85
N VAL A 142 0.31 -4.29 -15.21
CA VAL A 142 -0.65 -5.19 -14.57
C VAL A 142 -0.15 -5.53 -13.16
N VAL A 143 -1.05 -5.44 -12.19
CA VAL A 143 -0.85 -5.89 -10.80
C VAL A 143 -1.57 -7.22 -10.63
N MET A 144 -0.82 -8.27 -10.45
CA MET A 144 -1.36 -9.61 -10.22
C MET A 144 -1.38 -9.93 -8.74
N ILE A 145 -2.56 -10.22 -8.23
CA ILE A 145 -2.81 -10.61 -6.85
C ILE A 145 -3.18 -12.09 -6.83
N THR A 146 -2.35 -12.90 -6.21
CA THR A 146 -2.69 -14.31 -5.97
C THR A 146 -3.09 -14.47 -4.52
N THR A 147 -4.28 -15.02 -4.30
CA THR A 147 -4.77 -15.25 -2.94
C THR A 147 -4.34 -16.61 -2.41
N LYS A 148 -4.27 -16.74 -1.08
CA LYS A 148 -3.94 -18.00 -0.41
C LYS A 148 -4.99 -19.06 -0.69
N LYS A 149 -4.56 -20.20 -1.17
CA LYS A 149 -5.40 -21.36 -1.45
C LYS A 149 -5.39 -22.35 -0.29
N GLY A 150 -6.43 -23.15 -0.19
CA GLY A 150 -6.49 -24.26 0.75
C GLY A 150 -5.38 -25.29 0.48
N THR A 151 -4.80 -25.83 1.52
CA THR A 151 -3.74 -26.86 1.45
C THR A 151 -4.27 -28.21 1.87
N ILE A 152 -3.72 -29.30 1.29
CA ILE A 152 -4.05 -30.67 1.71
C ILE A 152 -3.48 -30.87 3.12
N GLY A 153 -4.31 -31.32 4.05
CA GLY A 153 -3.91 -31.62 5.41
C GLY A 153 -5.02 -31.36 6.42
N GLN A 154 -4.70 -31.59 7.68
CA GLN A 154 -5.63 -31.27 8.77
C GLN A 154 -5.94 -29.78 8.83
N PRO A 155 -7.15 -29.40 9.27
CA PRO A 155 -7.53 -28.00 9.46
C PRO A 155 -6.52 -27.28 10.37
N LYS A 156 -6.00 -26.13 9.88
CA LYS A 156 -5.12 -25.26 10.65
C LYS A 156 -5.80 -23.92 10.83
N ILE A 157 -5.91 -23.50 12.07
CA ILE A 157 -6.39 -22.16 12.42
C ILE A 157 -5.16 -21.29 12.70
N LYS A 158 -5.12 -20.12 12.08
CA LYS A 158 -4.09 -19.10 12.32
C LYS A 158 -4.78 -17.81 12.76
N TYR A 159 -4.24 -17.19 13.78
CA TYR A 159 -4.64 -15.86 14.22
C TYR A 159 -3.44 -14.91 14.12
N ASP A 160 -3.65 -13.79 13.45
CA ASP A 160 -2.71 -12.68 13.35
C ASP A 160 -3.38 -11.45 13.96
N GLY A 161 -2.76 -10.85 14.98
CA GLY A 161 -3.26 -9.65 15.63
C GLY A 161 -2.19 -8.59 15.76
N SER A 162 -2.55 -7.32 15.58
CA SER A 162 -1.66 -6.19 15.79
C SER A 162 -2.39 -5.04 16.48
N PHE A 163 -1.64 -4.31 17.30
CA PHE A 163 -2.09 -3.10 17.97
C PHE A 163 -1.06 -1.99 17.75
N GLY A 164 -1.53 -0.79 17.54
CA GLY A 164 -0.66 0.36 17.34
C GLY A 164 -1.30 1.67 17.78
N ILE A 165 -0.50 2.72 17.82
CA ILE A 165 -0.95 4.09 17.99
C ILE A 165 -0.40 4.88 16.81
N GLN A 166 -1.27 5.58 16.11
CA GLN A 166 -0.90 6.49 15.05
C GLN A 166 -1.07 7.94 15.53
N HIS A 167 -0.07 8.76 15.30
CA HIS A 167 -0.12 10.18 15.56
C HIS A 167 0.60 10.96 14.46
N ILE A 168 0.19 12.18 14.25
CA ILE A 168 0.86 13.08 13.33
C ILE A 168 2.20 13.49 13.94
N THR A 169 3.26 13.27 13.20
CA THR A 169 4.63 13.59 13.63
C THR A 169 4.97 15.05 13.39
N LYS A 170 4.32 15.71 12.43
CA LYS A 170 4.61 17.10 12.07
C LYS A 170 3.35 17.77 11.52
N THR A 171 3.03 18.94 12.06
CA THR A 171 2.00 19.84 11.55
C THR A 171 2.61 20.91 10.64
N ILE A 172 1.80 21.51 9.80
CA ILE A 172 2.22 22.63 8.96
C ILE A 172 2.24 23.89 9.83
N PRO A 173 3.36 24.65 9.90
CA PRO A 173 3.36 25.90 10.62
C PRO A 173 2.37 26.88 9.96
N MET A 174 1.42 27.35 10.75
CA MET A 174 0.41 28.30 10.33
C MET A 174 0.77 29.69 10.82
N MET A 175 0.44 30.71 10.02
CA MET A 175 0.57 32.10 10.43
C MET A 175 -0.43 32.41 11.53
N ASP A 176 -0.03 33.22 12.49
CA ASP A 176 -0.94 33.84 13.43
C ASP A 176 -1.76 34.96 12.76
N ALA A 177 -2.77 35.47 13.45
CA ALA A 177 -3.65 36.51 12.90
C ALA A 177 -2.87 37.79 12.55
N TYR A 178 -1.89 38.15 13.37
CA TYR A 178 -1.04 39.30 13.11
C TYR A 178 -0.15 39.11 11.88
N GLU A 179 0.51 37.96 11.78
CA GLU A 179 1.36 37.62 10.63
C GLU A 179 0.57 37.54 9.33
N PHE A 180 -0.65 36.97 9.42
CA PHE A 180 -1.54 36.87 8.27
C PHE A 180 -1.97 38.25 7.78
N VAL A 181 -2.46 39.12 8.68
CA VAL A 181 -2.90 40.48 8.31
C VAL A 181 -1.72 41.33 7.83
N LYS A 182 -0.54 41.17 8.41
CA LYS A 182 0.69 41.81 7.94
C LYS A 182 1.04 41.40 6.50
N LEU A 183 0.97 40.09 6.19
CA LEU A 183 1.18 39.59 4.85
C LEU A 183 0.14 40.16 3.85
N GLN A 184 -1.13 40.24 4.26
CA GLN A 184 -2.18 40.84 3.42
C GLN A 184 -1.93 42.32 3.18
N ALA A 185 -1.45 43.08 4.19
CA ALA A 185 -1.10 44.46 4.04
C ALA A 185 0.04 44.71 3.04
N GLU A 186 1.01 43.79 3.01
CA GLU A 186 2.10 43.84 2.01
C GLU A 186 1.61 43.47 0.60
N ARG A 187 0.70 42.46 0.50
CA ARG A 187 0.20 41.94 -0.76
C ARG A 187 -0.87 42.84 -1.41
N SER A 188 -1.80 43.33 -0.64
CA SER A 188 -2.99 44.09 -1.11
C SER A 188 -3.27 45.31 -0.20
N PRO A 189 -2.41 46.31 -0.20
CA PRO A 189 -2.58 47.48 0.68
C PRO A 189 -3.90 48.22 0.53
N LYS A 190 -4.48 48.19 -0.68
CA LYS A 190 -5.74 48.89 -1.02
C LYS A 190 -6.97 48.28 -0.33
N ASP A 191 -6.93 47.00 -0.05
CA ASP A 191 -8.07 46.25 0.49
C ASP A 191 -8.08 46.25 2.04
N MET A 192 -7.02 46.77 2.67
CA MET A 192 -6.86 46.69 4.11
C MET A 192 -7.95 47.47 4.87
N GLU A 193 -8.29 48.65 4.40
CA GLU A 193 -9.30 49.53 5.04
C GLU A 193 -10.71 48.94 4.98
N THR A 194 -11.01 48.15 3.96
CA THR A 194 -12.34 47.57 3.73
C THR A 194 -12.46 46.16 4.27
N THR A 195 -11.34 45.43 4.48
CA THR A 195 -11.39 44.02 4.85
C THR A 195 -10.90 43.76 6.27
N TYR A 196 -9.81 44.40 6.67
CA TYR A 196 -9.15 44.12 7.93
C TYR A 196 -9.17 45.29 8.93
N PHE A 197 -9.11 46.56 8.47
CA PHE A 197 -9.07 47.72 9.31
C PHE A 197 -10.45 48.38 9.46
N MET A 198 -11.46 47.54 9.60
CA MET A 198 -12.84 47.96 9.79
C MET A 198 -13.12 48.35 11.24
N ASN A 199 -14.26 49.03 11.48
CA ASN A 199 -14.75 49.27 12.80
C ASN A 199 -15.35 48.01 13.41
N TYR A 200 -14.75 47.56 14.49
CA TYR A 200 -15.25 46.46 15.31
C TYR A 200 -15.57 47.01 16.69
N ASP A 201 -16.78 46.77 17.20
CA ASP A 201 -17.26 47.24 18.50
C ASP A 201 -17.03 48.75 18.77
N GLY A 202 -17.20 49.58 17.73
CA GLY A 202 -17.02 51.02 17.82
C GLY A 202 -15.57 51.51 17.79
N LYS A 203 -14.59 50.61 17.61
CA LYS A 203 -13.17 50.93 17.47
C LYS A 203 -12.69 50.54 16.08
N LYS A 204 -12.00 51.48 15.39
CA LYS A 204 -11.29 51.14 14.15
C LYS A 204 -10.07 50.27 14.48
N TRP A 205 -10.01 49.09 13.93
CA TRP A 205 -8.90 48.17 14.11
C TRP A 205 -7.70 48.58 13.25
N GLY A 206 -6.51 48.34 13.76
CA GLY A 206 -5.25 48.42 13.05
C GLY A 206 -4.50 47.09 13.14
N LEU A 207 -3.32 47.03 12.57
CA LEU A 207 -2.51 45.81 12.54
C LEU A 207 -2.19 45.29 13.95
N GLU A 208 -1.90 46.17 14.90
CA GLU A 208 -1.54 45.76 16.26
C GLU A 208 -2.70 45.14 17.06
N ASP A 209 -3.95 45.46 16.70
CA ASP A 209 -5.11 44.85 17.35
C ASP A 209 -5.22 43.36 17.09
N TYR A 210 -4.61 42.86 16.01
CA TYR A 210 -4.55 41.44 15.64
C TYR A 210 -3.55 40.62 16.47
N ARG A 211 -2.66 41.25 17.23
CA ARG A 211 -1.60 40.60 17.99
C ARG A 211 -2.12 39.74 19.16
N ASN A 212 -3.22 40.16 19.78
CA ASN A 212 -3.76 39.57 21.01
C ASN A 212 -5.14 38.89 20.79
N ILE A 213 -5.51 38.61 19.54
CA ILE A 213 -6.75 37.91 19.26
C ILE A 213 -6.62 36.43 19.69
N PRO A 214 -7.64 35.86 20.36
CA PRO A 214 -7.68 34.43 20.60
C PRO A 214 -7.57 33.68 19.28
N GLN A 215 -6.61 32.76 19.19
CA GLN A 215 -6.37 32.01 17.99
C GLN A 215 -6.71 30.53 18.22
N TYR A 216 -7.25 29.91 17.20
CA TYR A 216 -7.54 28.48 17.18
C TYR A 216 -6.61 27.82 16.17
N ASN A 217 -5.82 26.88 16.64
CA ASN A 217 -5.06 26.01 15.75
C ASN A 217 -5.97 24.85 15.31
N TRP A 218 -6.56 24.99 14.15
CA TRP A 218 -7.46 23.98 13.61
C TRP A 218 -6.80 22.62 13.41
N GLN A 219 -5.48 22.59 13.26
CA GLN A 219 -4.76 21.34 13.18
C GLN A 219 -4.78 20.58 14.50
N ASP A 220 -4.65 21.28 15.63
CA ASP A 220 -4.70 20.67 16.97
C ASP A 220 -6.12 20.18 17.30
N GLU A 221 -7.16 20.83 16.76
CA GLU A 221 -8.55 20.41 16.93
C GLU A 221 -8.94 19.19 16.06
N ILE A 222 -8.38 19.11 14.85
CA ILE A 222 -8.73 18.05 13.89
C ILE A 222 -7.90 16.80 14.14
N PHE A 223 -6.61 16.97 14.46
CA PHE A 223 -5.68 15.85 14.60
C PHE A 223 -5.72 15.27 16.01
N ARG A 224 -5.83 13.98 16.07
CA ARG A 224 -5.77 13.22 17.31
C ARG A 224 -4.84 12.02 17.18
N SER A 225 -4.32 11.54 18.29
CA SER A 225 -3.72 10.21 18.31
C SER A 225 -4.83 9.16 18.26
N ALA A 226 -4.76 8.25 17.30
CA ALA A 226 -5.72 7.18 17.11
C ALA A 226 -5.11 5.83 17.46
N TRP A 227 -5.89 4.98 18.14
CA TRP A 227 -5.55 3.58 18.33
C TRP A 227 -5.90 2.82 17.07
N MET A 228 -5.00 1.95 16.65
CA MET A 228 -5.23 1.03 15.54
C MET A 228 -5.24 -0.39 16.07
N GLN A 229 -6.14 -1.21 15.55
CA GLN A 229 -6.15 -2.64 15.82
C GLN A 229 -6.50 -3.42 14.55
N SER A 230 -5.80 -4.52 14.35
CA SER A 230 -6.08 -5.44 13.26
C SER A 230 -6.12 -6.85 13.79
N HIS A 231 -7.17 -7.57 13.43
CA HIS A 231 -7.35 -8.96 13.81
C HIS A 231 -7.69 -9.76 12.55
N ASN A 232 -6.96 -10.83 12.31
CA ASN A 232 -7.23 -11.75 11.22
C ASN A 232 -7.25 -13.17 11.75
N VAL A 233 -8.32 -13.90 11.45
CA VAL A 233 -8.44 -15.33 11.74
C VAL A 233 -8.58 -16.05 10.43
N SER A 234 -7.72 -17.03 10.16
CA SER A 234 -7.80 -17.85 8.96
C SER A 234 -7.86 -19.34 9.29
N LEU A 235 -8.65 -20.06 8.51
CA LEU A 235 -8.81 -21.51 8.56
C LEU A 235 -8.44 -22.07 7.20
N THR A 236 -7.44 -22.91 7.14
CA THR A 236 -7.03 -23.59 5.91
C THR A 236 -6.94 -25.09 6.13
N GLY A 237 -7.32 -25.86 5.13
CA GLY A 237 -7.25 -27.32 5.18
C GLY A 237 -7.79 -27.96 3.91
N GLY A 238 -7.85 -29.28 3.89
CA GLY A 238 -8.45 -30.00 2.78
C GLY A 238 -7.94 -31.42 2.59
N SER A 239 -8.56 -32.08 1.63
CA SER A 239 -8.20 -33.38 1.12
C SER A 239 -7.82 -33.31 -0.35
N GLU A 240 -7.51 -34.42 -0.98
CA GLU A 240 -7.25 -34.46 -2.44
C GLU A 240 -8.44 -33.96 -3.27
N GLY A 241 -9.66 -34.22 -2.81
CA GLY A 241 -10.88 -33.84 -3.54
C GLY A 241 -11.43 -32.46 -3.20
N VAL A 242 -11.15 -31.93 -2.00
CA VAL A 242 -11.67 -30.62 -1.55
C VAL A 242 -10.62 -29.89 -0.74
N ARG A 243 -10.32 -28.65 -1.14
CA ARG A 243 -9.45 -27.74 -0.39
C ARG A 243 -10.21 -26.47 -0.06
N TYR A 244 -9.99 -25.93 1.12
CA TYR A 244 -10.67 -24.71 1.55
C TYR A 244 -9.70 -23.78 2.26
N ASN A 245 -9.95 -22.50 2.06
CA ASN A 245 -9.38 -21.41 2.83
C ASN A 245 -10.50 -20.42 3.16
N ALA A 246 -10.66 -20.08 4.41
CA ALA A 246 -11.62 -19.09 4.88
C ALA A 246 -10.91 -18.15 5.84
N SER A 247 -11.15 -16.85 5.69
CA SER A 247 -10.58 -15.83 6.56
C SER A 247 -11.63 -14.83 7.00
N LEU A 248 -11.42 -14.27 8.19
CA LEU A 248 -12.19 -13.17 8.72
C LEU A 248 -11.23 -12.14 9.27
N SER A 249 -11.37 -10.92 8.77
CA SER A 249 -10.51 -9.80 9.14
C SER A 249 -11.34 -8.67 9.73
N TYR A 250 -10.81 -8.06 10.79
CA TYR A 250 -11.33 -6.85 11.39
C TYR A 250 -10.19 -5.84 11.50
N TYR A 251 -10.44 -4.61 11.04
CA TYR A 251 -9.53 -3.48 11.16
C TYR A 251 -10.30 -2.28 11.69
N ASP A 252 -9.68 -1.57 12.65
CA ASP A 252 -10.22 -0.35 13.26
C ASP A 252 -9.09 0.66 13.51
N GLN A 253 -9.40 1.95 13.24
CA GLN A 253 -8.45 3.06 13.34
C GLN A 253 -9.11 4.37 13.75
#